data_c62f6800483376568998e4b901169160
#
_entry.id   c62f6800483376568998e4b901169160
#
_cell.length_a   1.000
_cell.length_b   1.000
_cell.length_c   1.000
_cell.angle_alpha   90.00
_cell.angle_beta   90.00
_cell.angle_gamma   90.00
#
_symmetry.space_group_name_H-M   'P 1'
#
loop_
_entity.id
_entity.type
_entity.pdbx_description
1 polymer ?
#
loop_
_entity_poly.entity_id
_entity_poly.type
_entity_poly.pdbx_seq_one_letter_code
_entity_poly.pdbx_strand_id
1 'polypeptide(L)'
;PRSKGKAKNDSPAEAFGMDLLRGNIKTLYFKYLSVAFGSALISSIYGIVDMAMVGQYQGPDGTAALAVVAPVWNVIYSIGLLMGIGGSVIFSTKRGSGMSADGEDEQYFTAAVIGSVILAALAWVGLILFERPLLMFFGTDETLLALAQRYMIPVKVVFPLFLFNQMLAAFLRNDGAPALVTLGVLSGGIFNVFGDWF
;
A
#
# COMPACT_ATOMS: atom_id res chain seq x y z
N PRO A 1 -37.09 -26.83 -23.66
CA PRO A 1 -36.73 -25.87 -22.62
C PRO A 1 -35.23 -25.62 -22.71
N ARG A 2 -34.86 -24.42 -23.22
CA ARG A 2 -33.47 -24.01 -23.37
C ARG A 2 -32.95 -23.63 -21.98
N SER A 3 -32.00 -24.39 -21.47
CA SER A 3 -31.14 -24.00 -20.35
C SER A 3 -30.45 -22.70 -20.69
N LYS A 4 -30.84 -21.64 -20.01
CA LYS A 4 -30.08 -20.37 -20.02
C LYS A 4 -28.75 -20.65 -19.31
N GLY A 5 -27.66 -20.68 -20.07
CA GLY A 5 -26.32 -20.70 -19.53
C GLY A 5 -26.13 -19.48 -18.60
N LYS A 6 -25.96 -19.75 -17.32
CA LYS A 6 -25.47 -18.75 -16.37
C LYS A 6 -24.14 -18.23 -16.92
N ALA A 7 -24.10 -16.96 -17.24
CA ALA A 7 -22.83 -16.29 -17.53
C ALA A 7 -21.91 -16.55 -16.33
N LYS A 8 -20.83 -17.26 -16.58
CA LYS A 8 -19.77 -17.51 -15.60
C LYS A 8 -19.14 -16.15 -15.33
N ASN A 9 -19.44 -15.59 -14.19
CA ASN A 9 -18.82 -14.37 -13.73
C ASN A 9 -17.42 -14.77 -13.28
N ASP A 10 -16.49 -14.78 -14.25
CA ASP A 10 -15.08 -15.13 -13.97
C ASP A 10 -14.53 -14.05 -13.06
N SER A 11 -14.38 -14.38 -11.77
CA SER A 11 -13.77 -13.47 -10.80
C SER A 11 -12.31 -13.20 -11.19
N PRO A 12 -11.73 -12.05 -10.84
CA PRO A 12 -10.30 -11.79 -11.06
C PRO A 12 -9.39 -12.90 -10.54
N ALA A 13 -9.81 -13.60 -9.49
CA ALA A 13 -9.11 -14.77 -8.93
C ALA A 13 -9.06 -15.95 -9.89
N GLU A 14 -10.13 -16.20 -10.68
CA GLU A 14 -10.15 -17.28 -11.68
C GLU A 14 -9.24 -16.96 -12.86
N ALA A 15 -9.14 -15.70 -13.26
CA ALA A 15 -8.21 -15.26 -14.32
C ALA A 15 -6.74 -15.54 -13.97
N PHE A 16 -6.39 -15.55 -12.67
CA PHE A 16 -5.06 -15.91 -12.17
C PHE A 16 -4.95 -17.38 -11.71
N GLY A 17 -5.95 -18.22 -11.99
CA GLY A 17 -5.95 -19.64 -11.64
C GLY A 17 -6.03 -19.91 -10.14
N MET A 18 -6.66 -19.02 -9.36
CA MET A 18 -6.87 -19.14 -7.93
C MET A 18 -8.34 -19.36 -7.60
N ASP A 19 -8.75 -20.61 -7.48
CA ASP A 19 -10.07 -20.97 -6.94
C ASP A 19 -9.98 -21.03 -5.40
N LEU A 20 -10.39 -19.95 -4.74
CA LEU A 20 -10.31 -19.79 -3.29
C LEU A 20 -11.29 -20.71 -2.54
N LEU A 21 -12.38 -21.15 -3.20
CA LEU A 21 -13.44 -21.95 -2.58
C LEU A 21 -13.19 -23.46 -2.71
N ARG A 22 -12.52 -23.89 -3.77
CA ARG A 22 -12.32 -25.31 -4.10
C ARG A 22 -10.88 -25.75 -4.16
N GLY A 23 -9.93 -24.79 -4.07
CA GLY A 23 -8.51 -25.06 -4.13
C GLY A 23 -7.97 -25.75 -2.88
N ASN A 24 -6.87 -26.48 -3.03
CA ASN A 24 -6.17 -27.07 -1.89
C ASN A 24 -5.56 -25.94 -1.03
N ILE A 25 -5.94 -25.90 0.25
CA ILE A 25 -5.54 -24.85 1.20
C ILE A 25 -4.02 -24.70 1.27
N LYS A 26 -3.26 -25.80 1.28
CA LYS A 26 -1.79 -25.74 1.32
C LYS A 26 -1.21 -25.08 0.07
N THR A 27 -1.72 -25.44 -1.11
CA THR A 27 -1.27 -24.86 -2.38
C THR A 27 -1.62 -23.38 -2.45
N LEU A 28 -2.81 -22.97 -2.03
CA LEU A 28 -3.22 -21.57 -1.95
C LEU A 28 -2.34 -20.80 -0.99
N TYR A 29 -2.12 -21.33 0.22
CA TYR A 29 -1.25 -20.70 1.22
C TYR A 29 0.16 -20.42 0.68
N PHE A 30 0.83 -21.43 0.12
CA PHE A 30 2.17 -21.24 -0.42
C PHE A 30 2.21 -20.30 -1.62
N LYS A 31 1.18 -20.29 -2.45
CA LYS A 31 1.08 -19.36 -3.59
C LYS A 31 0.93 -17.91 -3.10
N TYR A 32 0.04 -17.65 -2.14
CA TYR A 32 -0.10 -16.32 -1.54
C TYR A 32 1.16 -15.88 -0.79
N LEU A 33 1.77 -16.81 -0.05
CA LEU A 33 3.01 -16.55 0.68
C LEU A 33 4.14 -16.16 -0.29
N SER A 34 4.32 -16.89 -1.39
CA SER A 34 5.35 -16.60 -2.39
C SER A 34 5.15 -15.23 -3.05
N VAL A 35 3.90 -14.87 -3.37
CA VAL A 35 3.55 -13.57 -3.95
C VAL A 35 3.82 -12.44 -2.95
N ALA A 36 3.41 -12.61 -1.69
CA ALA A 36 3.64 -11.62 -0.64
C ALA A 36 5.13 -11.46 -0.32
N PHE A 37 5.86 -12.57 -0.22
CA PHE A 37 7.30 -12.58 0.03
C PHE A 37 8.08 -11.93 -1.12
N GLY A 38 7.72 -12.25 -2.38
CA GLY A 38 8.29 -11.60 -3.56
C GLY A 38 8.09 -10.09 -3.54
N SER A 39 6.88 -9.62 -3.25
CA SER A 39 6.60 -8.18 -3.12
C SER A 39 7.42 -7.51 -2.03
N ALA A 40 7.55 -8.16 -0.87
CA ALA A 40 8.32 -7.62 0.25
C ALA A 40 9.82 -7.55 -0.08
N LEU A 41 10.38 -8.58 -0.73
CA LEU A 41 11.79 -8.57 -1.18
C LEU A 41 12.07 -7.43 -2.15
N ILE A 42 11.20 -7.24 -3.14
CA ILE A 42 11.35 -6.17 -4.12
C ILE A 42 11.32 -4.80 -3.42
N SER A 43 10.36 -4.59 -2.51
CA SER A 43 10.28 -3.35 -1.73
C SER A 43 11.52 -3.10 -0.90
N SER A 44 12.13 -4.15 -0.34
CA SER A 44 13.38 -4.03 0.41
C SER A 44 14.57 -3.69 -0.50
N ILE A 45 14.62 -4.28 -1.70
CA ILE A 45 15.72 -4.05 -2.64
C ILE A 45 15.73 -2.58 -3.09
N TYR A 46 14.60 -2.03 -3.55
CA TYR A 46 14.60 -0.64 -3.97
C TYR A 46 14.82 0.34 -2.79
N GLY A 47 14.34 0.02 -1.59
CA GLY A 47 14.66 0.84 -0.42
C GLY A 47 16.15 0.87 -0.06
N ILE A 48 16.88 -0.24 -0.30
CA ILE A 48 18.35 -0.28 -0.16
C ILE A 48 19.01 0.56 -1.26
N VAL A 49 18.50 0.47 -2.49
CA VAL A 49 19.02 1.26 -3.63
C VAL A 49 18.83 2.74 -3.36
N ASP A 50 17.63 3.21 -2.98
CA ASP A 50 17.34 4.59 -2.60
C ASP A 50 18.34 5.09 -1.55
N MET A 51 18.53 4.33 -0.48
CA MET A 51 19.44 4.71 0.60
C MET A 51 20.90 4.78 0.13
N ALA A 52 21.32 3.86 -0.74
CA ALA A 52 22.67 3.87 -1.31
C ALA A 52 22.88 5.08 -2.24
N MET A 53 21.91 5.41 -3.09
CA MET A 53 21.98 6.57 -3.99
C MET A 53 22.00 7.87 -3.22
N VAL A 54 21.13 8.03 -2.21
CA VAL A 54 21.16 9.19 -1.32
C VAL A 54 22.48 9.30 -0.58
N GLY A 55 23.03 8.18 -0.10
CA GLY A 55 24.33 8.16 0.57
C GLY A 55 25.50 8.57 -0.34
N GLN A 56 25.45 8.18 -1.62
CA GLN A 56 26.47 8.58 -2.59
C GLN A 56 26.37 10.07 -2.97
N TYR A 57 25.16 10.60 -3.08
CA TYR A 57 24.93 11.98 -3.53
C TYR A 57 25.06 13.00 -2.40
N GLN A 58 24.48 12.73 -1.22
CA GLN A 58 24.39 13.65 -0.07
C GLN A 58 25.27 13.23 1.12
N GLY A 59 25.93 12.08 1.03
CA GLY A 59 26.76 11.56 2.11
C GLY A 59 25.98 11.15 3.37
N PRO A 60 26.64 11.15 4.54
CA PRO A 60 26.02 10.72 5.82
C PRO A 60 24.82 11.57 6.22
N ASP A 61 24.83 12.88 5.94
CA ASP A 61 23.73 13.77 6.31
C ASP A 61 22.46 13.45 5.50
N GLY A 62 22.61 13.08 4.22
CA GLY A 62 21.49 12.63 3.39
C GLY A 62 20.83 11.36 3.92
N THR A 63 21.63 10.36 4.27
CA THR A 63 21.12 9.11 4.85
C THR A 63 20.48 9.32 6.24
N ALA A 64 21.06 10.22 7.06
CA ALA A 64 20.49 10.60 8.34
C ALA A 64 19.13 11.29 8.18
N ALA A 65 19.02 12.24 7.25
CA ALA A 65 17.76 12.93 6.94
C ALA A 65 16.69 11.94 6.45
N LEU A 66 17.05 11.00 5.56
CA LEU A 66 16.14 9.97 5.08
C LEU A 66 15.66 9.06 6.22
N ALA A 67 16.55 8.68 7.15
CA ALA A 67 16.23 7.88 8.31
C ALA A 67 15.22 8.56 9.25
N VAL A 68 15.28 9.89 9.39
CA VAL A 68 14.31 10.68 10.19
C VAL A 68 12.95 10.77 9.50
N VAL A 69 12.91 10.79 8.17
CA VAL A 69 11.67 10.83 7.38
C VAL A 69 10.98 9.45 7.32
N ALA A 70 11.74 8.37 7.42
CA ALA A 70 11.20 7.00 7.32
C ALA A 70 10.07 6.67 8.31
N PRO A 71 10.10 7.07 9.61
CA PRO A 71 8.99 6.87 10.52
C PRO A 71 7.70 7.58 10.09
N VAL A 72 7.81 8.77 9.50
CA VAL A 72 6.65 9.49 8.95
C VAL A 72 5.99 8.67 7.85
N TRP A 73 6.80 8.12 6.94
CA TRP A 73 6.36 7.24 5.88
C TRP A 73 5.64 5.99 6.42
N ASN A 74 6.18 5.38 7.49
CA ASN A 74 5.58 4.23 8.14
C ASN A 74 4.22 4.54 8.78
N VAL A 75 4.03 5.73 9.34
CA VAL A 75 2.72 6.18 9.86
C VAL A 75 1.71 6.30 8.71
N ILE A 76 2.09 6.92 7.60
CA ILE A 76 1.23 7.05 6.41
C ILE A 76 0.81 5.67 5.88
N TYR A 77 1.78 4.77 5.75
CA TYR A 77 1.57 3.39 5.35
C TYR A 77 0.57 2.68 6.26
N SER A 78 0.73 2.83 7.57
CA SER A 78 -0.12 2.20 8.58
C SER A 78 -1.56 2.71 8.53
N ILE A 79 -1.77 4.01 8.30
CA ILE A 79 -3.11 4.60 8.14
C ILE A 79 -3.80 4.01 6.89
N GLY A 80 -3.08 3.90 5.78
CA GLY A 80 -3.60 3.27 4.56
C GLY A 80 -4.00 1.80 4.78
N LEU A 81 -3.15 1.04 5.48
CA LEU A 81 -3.45 -0.35 5.84
C LEU A 81 -4.63 -0.47 6.82
N LEU A 82 -4.77 0.44 7.77
CA LEU A 82 -5.89 0.44 8.73
C LEU A 82 -7.23 0.43 8.00
N MET A 83 -7.41 1.34 7.06
CA MET A 83 -8.64 1.42 6.26
C MET A 83 -8.74 0.27 5.25
N GLY A 84 -7.61 -0.09 4.64
CA GLY A 84 -7.56 -1.16 3.65
C GLY A 84 -7.87 -2.53 4.24
N ILE A 85 -7.18 -2.94 5.30
CA ILE A 85 -7.38 -4.25 5.94
C ILE A 85 -8.73 -4.25 6.66
N GLY A 86 -9.05 -3.21 7.43
CA GLY A 86 -10.31 -3.12 8.15
C GLY A 86 -11.53 -3.26 7.22
N GLY A 87 -11.55 -2.48 6.13
CA GLY A 87 -12.65 -2.53 5.16
C GLY A 87 -12.67 -3.83 4.34
N SER A 88 -11.51 -4.26 3.82
CA SER A 88 -11.45 -5.41 2.90
C SER A 88 -11.73 -6.75 3.57
N VAL A 89 -11.41 -6.92 4.85
CA VAL A 89 -11.75 -8.14 5.60
C VAL A 89 -13.26 -8.27 5.76
N ILE A 90 -13.95 -7.18 6.14
CA ILE A 90 -15.41 -7.20 6.26
C ILE A 90 -16.06 -7.44 4.89
N PHE A 91 -15.59 -6.72 3.86
CA PHE A 91 -16.03 -6.88 2.47
C PHE A 91 -15.92 -8.33 2.01
N SER A 92 -14.74 -8.96 2.12
CA SER A 92 -14.52 -10.32 1.66
C SER A 92 -15.28 -11.37 2.50
N THR A 93 -15.43 -11.15 3.82
CA THR A 93 -16.20 -12.02 4.70
C THR A 93 -17.69 -12.01 4.33
N LYS A 94 -18.26 -10.84 4.10
CA LYS A 94 -19.66 -10.69 3.69
C LYS A 94 -19.90 -11.32 2.32
N ARG A 95 -19.05 -11.03 1.35
CA ARG A 95 -19.13 -11.60 0.00
C ARG A 95 -19.00 -13.12 0.00
N GLY A 96 -18.09 -13.67 0.82
CA GLY A 96 -17.86 -15.12 0.94
C GLY A 96 -18.98 -15.87 1.69
N SER A 97 -19.70 -15.22 2.59
CA SER A 97 -20.80 -15.84 3.34
C SER A 97 -22.07 -16.09 2.49
N GLY A 98 -22.18 -15.44 1.33
CA GLY A 98 -23.38 -15.51 0.49
C GLY A 98 -24.65 -14.92 1.13
N MET A 99 -24.51 -14.27 2.30
CA MET A 99 -25.61 -13.65 3.04
C MET A 99 -25.76 -12.16 2.72
N SER A 100 -24.93 -11.62 1.85
CA SER A 100 -25.09 -10.23 1.41
C SER A 100 -26.28 -10.10 0.49
N ALA A 101 -27.20 -9.18 0.78
CA ALA A 101 -28.14 -8.70 -0.22
C ALA A 101 -27.35 -8.05 -1.36
N ASP A 102 -27.93 -8.00 -2.57
CA ASP A 102 -27.25 -7.42 -3.75
C ASP A 102 -26.69 -6.02 -3.43
N GLY A 103 -25.36 -5.90 -3.44
CA GLY A 103 -24.65 -4.63 -3.23
C GLY A 103 -24.30 -4.24 -1.79
N GLU A 104 -24.63 -5.05 -0.77
CA GLU A 104 -24.23 -4.76 0.61
C GLU A 104 -22.71 -4.80 0.83
N ASP A 105 -22.00 -5.66 0.13
CA ASP A 105 -20.55 -5.79 0.20
C ASP A 105 -19.85 -4.54 -0.35
N GLU A 106 -20.39 -3.91 -1.41
CA GLU A 106 -19.85 -2.69 -2.00
C GLU A 106 -19.90 -1.47 -1.06
N GLN A 107 -20.83 -1.47 -0.09
CA GLN A 107 -20.93 -0.41 0.91
C GLN A 107 -19.69 -0.35 1.81
N TYR A 108 -19.08 -1.49 2.12
CA TYR A 108 -17.84 -1.55 2.91
C TYR A 108 -16.65 -0.99 2.14
N PHE A 109 -16.58 -1.20 0.84
CA PHE A 109 -15.58 -0.55 -0.02
C PHE A 109 -15.78 0.96 -0.04
N THR A 110 -17.00 1.42 -0.26
CA THR A 110 -17.35 2.85 -0.26
C THR A 110 -17.03 3.50 1.09
N ALA A 111 -17.37 2.85 2.20
CA ALA A 111 -17.05 3.32 3.54
C ALA A 111 -15.54 3.42 3.78
N ALA A 112 -14.76 2.44 3.30
CA ALA A 112 -13.30 2.47 3.38
C ALA A 112 -12.71 3.61 2.55
N VAL A 113 -13.24 3.88 1.36
CA VAL A 113 -12.84 5.02 0.52
C VAL A 113 -13.10 6.35 1.23
N ILE A 114 -14.32 6.55 1.73
CA ILE A 114 -14.70 7.79 2.46
C ILE A 114 -13.82 7.96 3.71
N GLY A 115 -13.68 6.90 4.50
CA GLY A 115 -12.82 6.91 5.68
C GLY A 115 -11.36 7.22 5.35
N SER A 116 -10.85 6.67 4.25
CA SER A 116 -9.49 6.97 3.76
C SER A 116 -9.32 8.43 3.36
N VAL A 117 -10.33 9.03 2.69
CA VAL A 117 -10.31 10.47 2.34
C VAL A 117 -10.25 11.33 3.60
N ILE A 118 -11.11 11.02 4.58
CA ILE A 118 -11.15 11.79 5.84
C ILE A 118 -9.84 11.67 6.60
N LEU A 119 -9.35 10.45 6.79
CA LEU A 119 -8.09 10.21 7.51
C LEU A 119 -6.89 10.79 6.76
N ALA A 120 -6.86 10.68 5.42
CA ALA A 120 -5.82 11.29 4.61
C ALA A 120 -5.81 12.81 4.77
N ALA A 121 -6.97 13.45 4.71
CA ALA A 121 -7.06 14.90 4.87
C ALA A 121 -6.61 15.35 6.27
N LEU A 122 -7.06 14.68 7.33
CA LEU A 122 -6.68 15.00 8.71
C LEU A 122 -5.18 14.80 8.94
N ALA A 123 -4.65 13.65 8.50
CA ALA A 123 -3.23 13.35 8.67
C ALA A 123 -2.35 14.25 7.81
N TRP A 124 -2.78 14.61 6.60
CA TRP A 124 -2.06 15.52 5.72
C TRP A 124 -1.99 16.94 6.30
N VAL A 125 -3.12 17.46 6.79
CA VAL A 125 -3.15 18.75 7.49
C VAL A 125 -2.27 18.70 8.74
N GLY A 126 -2.38 17.62 9.54
CA GLY A 126 -1.51 17.41 10.70
C GLY A 126 -0.02 17.40 10.34
N LEU A 127 0.35 16.72 9.25
CA LEU A 127 1.72 16.68 8.77
C LEU A 127 2.23 18.07 8.38
N ILE A 128 1.42 18.87 7.68
CA ILE A 128 1.82 20.23 7.26
C ILE A 128 1.98 21.15 8.48
N LEU A 129 1.06 21.09 9.44
CA LEU A 129 1.08 21.96 10.61
C LEU A 129 2.17 21.59 11.64
N PHE A 130 2.45 20.30 11.77
CA PHE A 130 3.34 19.76 12.80
C PHE A 130 4.63 19.16 12.22
N GLU A 131 5.01 19.50 10.99
CA GLU A 131 6.21 18.95 10.32
C GLU A 131 7.47 19.10 11.17
N ARG A 132 7.77 20.32 11.61
CA ARG A 132 8.97 20.59 12.41
C ARG A 132 8.99 19.83 13.74
N PRO A 133 7.98 19.94 14.61
CA PRO A 133 7.97 19.16 15.85
C PRO A 133 7.99 17.64 15.63
N LEU A 134 7.41 17.16 14.54
CA LEU A 134 7.40 15.75 14.19
C LEU A 134 8.81 15.26 13.81
N LEU A 135 9.52 16.01 12.94
CA LEU A 135 10.90 15.70 12.57
C LEU A 135 11.85 15.76 13.77
N MET A 136 11.70 16.77 14.62
CA MET A 136 12.48 16.88 15.86
C MET A 136 12.21 15.71 16.82
N PHE A 137 10.96 15.27 16.92
CA PHE A 137 10.60 14.10 17.73
C PHE A 137 11.26 12.81 17.20
N PHE A 138 11.43 12.66 15.89
CA PHE A 138 12.11 11.52 15.29
C PHE A 138 13.64 11.62 15.26
N GLY A 139 14.22 12.65 15.90
CA GLY A 139 15.64 12.71 16.15
C GLY A 139 16.43 13.66 15.24
N THR A 140 15.73 14.56 14.52
CA THR A 140 16.41 15.65 13.78
C THR A 140 16.93 16.70 14.75
N ASP A 141 18.13 17.18 14.52
CA ASP A 141 18.67 18.39 15.12
C ASP A 141 18.48 19.63 14.21
N GLU A 142 18.81 20.81 14.70
CA GLU A 142 18.64 22.05 13.91
C GLU A 142 19.53 22.07 12.64
N THR A 143 20.64 21.33 12.64
CA THR A 143 21.56 21.28 11.48
C THR A 143 21.01 20.42 10.36
N LEU A 144 20.34 19.32 10.71
CA LEU A 144 19.77 18.36 9.76
C LEU A 144 18.34 18.73 9.33
N LEU A 145 17.66 19.59 10.11
CA LEU A 145 16.25 19.91 9.92
C LEU A 145 15.92 20.41 8.51
N ALA A 146 16.74 21.33 7.99
CA ALA A 146 16.53 21.91 6.65
C ALA A 146 16.60 20.85 5.55
N LEU A 147 17.49 19.87 5.68
CA LEU A 147 17.62 18.77 4.74
C LEU A 147 16.45 17.79 4.86
N ALA A 148 16.06 17.42 6.10
CA ALA A 148 14.91 16.57 6.35
C ALA A 148 13.60 17.18 5.82
N GLN A 149 13.39 18.49 6.01
CA GLN A 149 12.24 19.20 5.45
C GLN A 149 12.23 19.18 3.91
N ARG A 150 13.40 19.25 3.28
CA ARG A 150 13.52 19.14 1.81
C ARG A 150 13.07 17.75 1.34
N TYR A 151 13.43 16.68 2.04
CA TYR A 151 12.94 15.33 1.75
C TYR A 151 11.45 15.15 2.04
N MET A 152 10.88 15.96 2.93
CA MET A 152 9.44 15.93 3.21
C MET A 152 8.59 16.58 2.10
N ILE A 153 9.15 17.38 1.20
CA ILE A 153 8.39 18.04 0.11
C ILE A 153 7.69 17.00 -0.77
N PRO A 154 8.39 16.03 -1.40
CA PRO A 154 7.73 15.02 -2.21
C PRO A 154 6.77 14.15 -1.39
N VAL A 155 7.10 13.83 -0.13
CA VAL A 155 6.23 13.06 0.76
C VAL A 155 4.89 13.76 0.94
N LYS A 156 4.88 15.06 1.21
CA LYS A 156 3.64 15.85 1.36
C LYS A 156 2.78 15.84 0.09
N VAL A 157 3.41 15.86 -1.09
CA VAL A 157 2.69 15.85 -2.37
C VAL A 157 2.05 14.49 -2.65
N VAL A 158 2.79 13.39 -2.43
CA VAL A 158 2.30 12.04 -2.77
C VAL A 158 1.51 11.37 -1.66
N PHE A 159 1.49 11.96 -0.46
CA PHE A 159 0.84 11.41 0.74
C PHE A 159 -0.57 10.85 0.50
N PRO A 160 -1.55 11.63 -0.03
CA PRO A 160 -2.91 11.12 -0.21
C PRO A 160 -2.96 9.93 -1.18
N LEU A 161 -2.21 10.03 -2.28
CA LEU A 161 -2.16 8.97 -3.30
C LEU A 161 -1.55 7.70 -2.77
N PHE A 162 -0.48 7.81 -1.96
CA PHE A 162 0.17 6.66 -1.37
C PHE A 162 -0.74 5.94 -0.35
N LEU A 163 -1.45 6.70 0.47
CA LEU A 163 -2.42 6.15 1.42
C LEU A 163 -3.53 5.39 0.69
N PHE A 164 -4.10 5.98 -0.36
CA PHE A 164 -5.08 5.32 -1.21
C PHE A 164 -4.54 4.06 -1.87
N ASN A 165 -3.31 4.10 -2.37
CA ASN A 165 -2.67 2.93 -2.97
C ASN A 165 -2.57 1.76 -1.97
N GLN A 166 -2.23 2.02 -0.71
CA GLN A 166 -2.17 0.99 0.32
C GLN A 166 -3.55 0.41 0.64
N MET A 167 -4.57 1.26 0.73
CA MET A 167 -5.95 0.83 0.93
C MET A 167 -6.43 -0.05 -0.23
N LEU A 168 -6.26 0.39 -1.48
CA LEU A 168 -6.65 -0.38 -2.66
C LEU A 168 -5.89 -1.71 -2.78
N ALA A 169 -4.58 -1.71 -2.48
CA ALA A 169 -3.77 -2.92 -2.48
C ALA A 169 -4.31 -3.98 -1.49
N ALA A 170 -4.79 -3.57 -0.33
CA ALA A 170 -5.40 -4.48 0.64
C ALA A 170 -6.72 -5.07 0.11
N PHE A 171 -7.58 -4.25 -0.50
CA PHE A 171 -8.81 -4.73 -1.13
C PHE A 171 -8.52 -5.71 -2.27
N LEU A 172 -7.60 -5.39 -3.17
CA LEU A 172 -7.23 -6.28 -4.27
C LEU A 172 -6.68 -7.62 -3.79
N ARG A 173 -5.87 -7.63 -2.71
CA ARG A 173 -5.39 -8.88 -2.12
C ARG A 173 -6.53 -9.73 -1.57
N ASN A 174 -7.49 -9.12 -0.89
CA ASN A 174 -8.62 -9.81 -0.26
C ASN A 174 -9.74 -10.16 -1.25
N ASP A 175 -9.81 -9.48 -2.40
CA ASP A 175 -10.71 -9.83 -3.52
C ASP A 175 -10.12 -10.91 -4.45
N GLY A 176 -9.01 -11.53 -4.06
CA GLY A 176 -8.42 -12.65 -4.78
C GLY A 176 -7.49 -12.30 -5.93
N ALA A 177 -7.08 -11.04 -6.05
CA ALA A 177 -6.17 -10.56 -7.09
C ALA A 177 -4.79 -10.08 -6.56
N PRO A 178 -4.09 -10.85 -5.69
CA PRO A 178 -2.81 -10.43 -5.13
C PRO A 178 -1.71 -10.25 -6.19
N ALA A 179 -1.82 -10.94 -7.32
CA ALA A 179 -0.86 -10.81 -8.42
C ALA A 179 -0.87 -9.41 -9.05
N LEU A 180 -2.04 -8.75 -9.11
CA LEU A 180 -2.13 -7.37 -9.59
C LEU A 180 -1.37 -6.40 -8.67
N VAL A 181 -1.48 -6.61 -7.36
CA VAL A 181 -0.72 -5.81 -6.39
C VAL A 181 0.78 -6.01 -6.57
N THR A 182 1.20 -7.27 -6.78
CA THR A 182 2.61 -7.59 -7.03
C THR A 182 3.13 -6.95 -8.31
N LEU A 183 2.34 -6.98 -9.39
CA LEU A 183 2.68 -6.30 -10.64
C LEU A 183 2.82 -4.78 -10.44
N GLY A 184 1.92 -4.17 -9.66
CA GLY A 184 2.01 -2.75 -9.30
C GLY A 184 3.29 -2.43 -8.52
N VAL A 185 3.63 -3.23 -7.50
CA VAL A 185 4.86 -3.08 -6.71
C VAL A 185 6.11 -3.26 -7.58
N LEU A 186 6.13 -4.29 -8.45
CA LEU A 186 7.22 -4.53 -9.40
C LEU A 186 7.42 -3.34 -10.35
N SER A 187 6.34 -2.88 -10.98
CA SER A 187 6.40 -1.76 -11.92
C SER A 187 6.89 -0.48 -11.23
N GLY A 188 6.38 -0.21 -10.02
CA GLY A 188 6.82 0.93 -9.21
C GLY A 188 8.29 0.82 -8.81
N GLY A 189 8.76 -0.35 -8.37
CA GLY A 189 10.16 -0.59 -8.01
C GLY A 189 11.11 -0.46 -9.20
N ILE A 190 10.73 -0.97 -10.37
CA ILE A 190 11.51 -0.80 -11.61
C ILE A 190 11.62 0.68 -11.95
N PHE A 191 10.48 1.40 -11.94
CA PHE A 191 10.46 2.83 -12.24
C PHE A 191 11.27 3.65 -11.25
N ASN A 192 11.24 3.30 -9.96
CA ASN A 192 12.03 3.93 -8.90
C ASN A 192 13.53 3.76 -9.17
N VAL A 193 14.01 2.52 -9.35
CA VAL A 193 15.45 2.25 -9.61
C VAL A 193 15.95 2.99 -10.86
N PHE A 194 15.15 3.04 -11.94
CA PHE A 194 15.51 3.82 -13.11
C PHE A 194 15.45 5.34 -12.85
N GLY A 195 14.48 5.80 -12.06
CA GLY A 195 14.33 7.21 -11.70
C GLY A 195 15.47 7.74 -10.85
N ASP A 196 16.02 6.91 -9.96
CA ASP A 196 17.17 7.27 -9.12
C ASP A 196 18.47 7.40 -9.92
N TRP A 197 18.53 6.77 -11.09
CA TRP A 197 19.71 6.83 -11.97
C TRP A 197 19.77 8.12 -12.80
N PHE A 198 18.64 8.78 -13.07
CA PHE A 198 18.56 10.02 -13.85
C PHE A 198 18.43 11.26 -12.98
#